data_b73f06fdc0c15e841f9d74e524882f94
#
_entry.id   b73f06fdc0c15e841f9d74e524882f94
#
_cell.length_a   1.000
_cell.length_b   1.000
_cell.length_c   1.000
_cell.angle_alpha   90.00
_cell.angle_beta   90.00
_cell.angle_gamma   90.00
#
_symmetry.space_group_name_H-M   'P 1'
#
loop_
_entity.id
_entity.type
_entity.pdbx_description
1 polymer ?
#
loop_
_entity_poly.entity_id
_entity_poly.type
_entity_poly.pdbx_seq_one_letter_code
_entity_poly.pdbx_strand_id
1 'polypeptide(L)'
;VYAALRYHFGKGLGLDSVLFVFNKSFAWTAGTFFTMTLLPSKWFSTYPLYRSEFGKIAYGFSLLHIGANLVLINPRAQAALFDGTSLNLHGWYIVLMGIITFIFFSIPLIATLKRIPSGSKLYKFGKVGVISSLIHVTIIGLHGWFNPNEWPYYLPPITLIFVCSTISILVFRTLWK
;
A
#
# COMPACT_ATOMS: atom_id res chain seq x y z
N VAL A 1 -2.40 16.07 2.77
CA VAL A 1 -3.18 17.01 1.94
C VAL A 1 -4.01 16.25 0.90
N TYR A 2 -3.42 15.48 -0.06
CA TYR A 2 -4.14 14.79 -1.13
C TYR A 2 -5.29 13.92 -0.64
N ALA A 3 -5.03 13.03 0.33
CA ALA A 3 -6.05 12.16 0.89
C ALA A 3 -7.19 12.94 1.57
N ALA A 4 -6.88 14.04 2.24
CA ALA A 4 -7.89 14.91 2.85
C ALA A 4 -8.77 15.58 1.78
N LEU A 5 -8.16 16.18 0.77
CA LEU A 5 -8.90 16.82 -0.33
C LEU A 5 -9.84 15.82 -1.00
N ARG A 6 -9.34 14.64 -1.36
CA ARG A 6 -10.11 13.65 -2.09
C ARG A 6 -11.20 12.98 -1.25
N TYR A 7 -10.89 12.58 -0.01
CA TYR A 7 -11.75 11.69 0.76
C TYR A 7 -12.57 12.39 1.85
N HIS A 8 -12.07 13.48 2.40
CA HIS A 8 -12.84 14.25 3.38
C HIS A 8 -13.72 15.30 2.69
N PHE A 9 -13.10 16.25 2.01
CA PHE A 9 -13.85 17.33 1.36
C PHE A 9 -14.62 16.89 0.12
N GLY A 10 -14.10 15.93 -0.65
CA GLY A 10 -14.74 15.45 -1.87
C GLY A 10 -15.92 14.51 -1.67
N LYS A 11 -16.01 13.80 -0.55
CA LYS A 11 -17.08 12.82 -0.25
C LYS A 11 -17.97 13.19 0.93
N GLY A 12 -17.68 14.31 1.62
CA GLY A 12 -18.53 14.80 2.71
C GLY A 12 -18.68 13.81 3.88
N LEU A 13 -17.69 12.98 4.14
CA LEU A 13 -17.71 11.99 5.19
C LEU A 13 -17.60 12.67 6.58
N GLY A 14 -18.41 12.24 7.57
CA GLY A 14 -18.40 12.75 8.95
C GLY A 14 -17.11 12.44 9.73
N LEU A 15 -17.18 12.36 11.07
CA LEU A 15 -16.03 12.12 11.95
C LEU A 15 -15.25 10.83 11.60
N ASP A 16 -15.92 9.78 11.13
CA ASP A 16 -15.28 8.55 10.64
C ASP A 16 -14.35 8.80 9.46
N SER A 17 -14.52 9.93 8.76
CA SER A 17 -13.67 10.32 7.64
C SER A 17 -12.23 10.62 8.05
N VAL A 18 -12.01 11.11 9.27
CA VAL A 18 -10.67 11.44 9.74
C VAL A 18 -9.80 10.18 9.81
N LEU A 19 -10.31 9.13 10.45
CA LEU A 19 -9.62 7.84 10.53
C LEU A 19 -9.46 7.23 9.13
N PHE A 20 -10.47 7.35 8.26
CA PHE A 20 -10.40 6.89 6.88
C PHE A 20 -9.30 7.61 6.07
N VAL A 21 -9.19 8.94 6.21
CA VAL A 21 -8.12 9.74 5.56
C VAL A 21 -6.75 9.34 6.07
N PHE A 22 -6.58 9.16 7.38
CA PHE A 22 -5.33 8.67 7.97
C PHE A 22 -4.98 7.28 7.45
N ASN A 23 -5.94 6.36 7.42
CA ASN A 23 -5.76 5.02 6.88
C ASN A 23 -5.25 5.04 5.43
N LYS A 24 -5.86 5.86 4.57
CA LYS A 24 -5.40 6.03 3.18
C LYS A 24 -4.02 6.67 3.09
N SER A 25 -3.72 7.63 3.98
CA SER A 25 -2.40 8.25 4.04
C SER A 25 -1.33 7.26 4.50
N PHE A 26 -1.60 6.44 5.51
CA PHE A 26 -0.68 5.40 5.97
C PHE A 26 -0.39 4.36 4.88
N ALA A 27 -1.43 3.86 4.21
CA ALA A 27 -1.28 2.93 3.09
C ALA A 27 -0.42 3.52 1.97
N TRP A 28 -0.67 4.80 1.60
CA TRP A 28 0.10 5.51 0.58
C TRP A 28 1.55 5.69 0.98
N THR A 29 1.81 6.13 2.21
CA THR A 29 3.16 6.33 2.73
C THR A 29 3.93 5.01 2.77
N ALA A 30 3.30 3.94 3.29
CA ALA A 30 3.88 2.60 3.29
C ALA A 30 4.25 2.16 1.88
N GLY A 31 3.32 2.26 0.93
CA GLY A 31 3.52 1.88 -0.46
C GLY A 31 4.65 2.67 -1.13
N THR A 32 4.70 3.99 -0.91
CA THR A 32 5.76 4.85 -1.45
C THR A 32 7.14 4.43 -0.94
N PHE A 33 7.31 4.23 0.37
CA PHE A 33 8.59 3.80 0.92
C PHE A 33 8.97 2.38 0.49
N PHE A 34 8.01 1.44 0.39
CA PHE A 34 8.29 0.12 -0.20
C PHE A 34 8.75 0.24 -1.65
N THR A 35 8.10 1.07 -2.44
CA THR A 35 8.47 1.30 -3.84
C THR A 35 9.87 1.90 -3.96
N MET A 36 10.24 2.83 -3.05
CA MET A 36 11.59 3.38 -2.99
C MET A 36 12.65 2.30 -2.73
N THR A 37 12.33 1.23 -1.98
CA THR A 37 13.28 0.12 -1.78
C THR A 37 13.60 -0.63 -3.08
N LEU A 38 12.79 -0.48 -4.12
CA LEU A 38 12.99 -1.12 -5.43
C LEU A 38 13.93 -0.34 -6.35
N LEU A 39 14.24 0.91 -6.05
CA LEU A 39 15.16 1.72 -6.85
C LEU A 39 16.50 1.00 -7.07
N PRO A 40 17.19 1.25 -8.19
CA PRO A 40 18.48 0.62 -8.50
C PRO A 40 19.49 0.80 -7.36
N SER A 41 20.28 -0.24 -7.08
CA SER A 41 21.27 -0.22 -5.99
C SER A 41 22.33 0.88 -6.18
N LYS A 42 22.65 1.26 -7.42
CA LYS A 42 23.56 2.37 -7.72
C LYS A 42 23.10 3.72 -7.16
N TRP A 43 21.79 3.93 -6.98
CA TRP A 43 21.26 5.15 -6.35
C TRP A 43 21.48 5.19 -4.84
N PHE A 44 21.77 4.03 -4.25
CA PHE A 44 22.08 3.88 -2.83
C PHE A 44 23.57 3.54 -2.61
N SER A 45 24.43 3.65 -3.64
CA SER A 45 25.87 3.32 -3.53
C SER A 45 26.55 4.12 -2.43
N THR A 46 26.21 5.40 -2.31
CA THR A 46 26.73 6.31 -1.27
C THR A 46 26.12 6.05 0.11
N TYR A 47 24.85 5.58 0.15
CA TYR A 47 24.09 5.41 1.39
C TYR A 47 23.29 4.10 1.38
N PRO A 48 23.95 2.93 1.45
CA PRO A 48 23.26 1.63 1.36
C PRO A 48 22.26 1.39 2.49
N LEU A 49 22.44 2.06 3.65
CA LEU A 49 21.56 1.97 4.79
C LEU A 49 20.14 2.50 4.52
N TYR A 50 19.99 3.49 3.63
CA TYR A 50 18.69 4.11 3.39
C TYR A 50 17.65 3.12 2.85
N ARG A 51 18.04 2.13 2.06
CA ARG A 51 17.11 1.10 1.58
C ARG A 51 16.50 0.31 2.75
N SER A 52 17.31 -0.04 3.75
CA SER A 52 16.85 -0.72 4.96
C SER A 52 15.92 0.18 5.78
N GLU A 53 16.28 1.45 5.95
CA GLU A 53 15.47 2.41 6.70
C GLU A 53 14.12 2.65 6.01
N PHE A 54 14.10 2.81 4.69
CA PHE A 54 12.84 2.89 3.94
C PHE A 54 11.95 1.68 4.15
N GLY A 55 12.52 0.47 4.16
CA GLY A 55 11.77 -0.76 4.44
C GLY A 55 11.16 -0.77 5.85
N LYS A 56 11.90 -0.33 6.86
CA LYS A 56 11.42 -0.23 8.25
C LYS A 56 10.31 0.80 8.40
N ILE A 57 10.50 1.99 7.83
CA ILE A 57 9.50 3.07 7.83
C ILE A 57 8.22 2.60 7.14
N ALA A 58 8.35 2.00 5.94
CA ALA A 58 7.22 1.45 5.21
C ALA A 58 6.43 0.43 6.02
N TYR A 59 7.14 -0.47 6.71
CA TYR A 59 6.51 -1.48 7.55
C TYR A 59 5.79 -0.86 8.76
N GLY A 60 6.38 0.14 9.41
CA GLY A 60 5.72 0.89 10.48
C GLY A 60 4.39 1.52 10.03
N PHE A 61 4.39 2.17 8.87
CA PHE A 61 3.14 2.71 8.30
C PHE A 61 2.14 1.62 7.87
N SER A 62 2.63 0.44 7.46
CA SER A 62 1.75 -0.71 7.20
C SER A 62 1.05 -1.21 8.47
N LEU A 63 1.74 -1.23 9.60
CA LEU A 63 1.13 -1.56 10.89
C LEU A 63 0.05 -0.55 11.29
N LEU A 64 0.31 0.75 11.12
CA LEU A 64 -0.70 1.80 11.37
C LEU A 64 -1.90 1.65 10.44
N HIS A 65 -1.67 1.32 9.16
CA HIS A 65 -2.73 1.04 8.20
C HIS A 65 -3.58 -0.17 8.61
N ILE A 66 -2.95 -1.26 9.04
CA ILE A 66 -3.65 -2.46 9.52
C ILE A 66 -4.45 -2.13 10.78
N GLY A 67 -3.84 -1.44 11.75
CA GLY A 67 -4.53 -1.02 12.98
C GLY A 67 -5.76 -0.16 12.70
N ALA A 68 -5.65 0.80 11.77
CA ALA A 68 -6.79 1.62 11.35
C ALA A 68 -7.87 0.77 10.65
N ASN A 69 -7.49 -0.22 9.84
CA ASN A 69 -8.44 -1.12 9.18
C ASN A 69 -9.20 -2.01 10.18
N LEU A 70 -8.59 -2.44 11.28
CA LEU A 70 -9.31 -3.22 12.29
C LEU A 70 -10.52 -2.47 12.86
N VAL A 71 -10.47 -1.14 12.88
CA VAL A 71 -11.59 -0.29 13.27
C VAL A 71 -12.54 0.00 12.10
N LEU A 72 -11.98 0.23 10.90
CA LEU A 72 -12.74 0.64 9.72
C LEU A 72 -13.40 -0.50 8.95
N ILE A 73 -13.03 -1.77 9.22
CA ILE A 73 -13.60 -2.94 8.54
C ILE A 73 -14.97 -3.29 9.15
N ASN A 74 -15.94 -2.46 8.85
CA ASN A 74 -17.32 -2.63 9.26
C ASN A 74 -18.28 -2.13 8.16
N PRO A 75 -19.55 -2.61 8.14
CA PRO A 75 -20.51 -2.26 7.10
C PRO A 75 -20.79 -0.76 6.97
N ARG A 76 -20.69 -0.01 8.08
CA ARG A 76 -20.95 1.44 8.06
C ARG A 76 -19.83 2.20 7.34
N ALA A 77 -18.58 1.86 7.62
CA ALA A 77 -17.43 2.57 7.04
C ALA A 77 -17.07 2.09 5.64
N GLN A 78 -17.34 0.82 5.31
CA GLN A 78 -16.94 0.19 4.03
C GLN A 78 -18.06 -0.70 3.48
N ALA A 79 -19.26 -0.15 3.28
CA ALA A 79 -20.45 -0.89 2.85
C ALA A 79 -20.21 -1.76 1.59
N ALA A 80 -19.39 -1.32 0.65
CA ALA A 80 -19.09 -2.06 -0.59
C ALA A 80 -18.37 -3.42 -0.34
N LEU A 81 -17.84 -3.66 0.85
CA LEU A 81 -17.15 -4.91 1.20
C LEU A 81 -18.05 -5.89 1.95
N PHE A 82 -19.31 -5.54 2.18
CA PHE A 82 -20.20 -6.32 3.01
C PHE A 82 -21.52 -6.65 2.31
N ASP A 83 -22.05 -7.85 2.61
CA ASP A 83 -23.43 -8.24 2.40
C ASP A 83 -24.08 -8.36 3.78
N GLY A 84 -24.85 -7.32 4.15
CA GLY A 84 -25.36 -7.18 5.51
C GLY A 84 -24.24 -6.95 6.52
N THR A 85 -24.04 -7.88 7.46
CA THR A 85 -22.99 -7.81 8.49
C THR A 85 -21.75 -8.63 8.17
N SER A 86 -21.78 -9.46 7.12
CA SER A 86 -20.69 -10.35 6.72
C SER A 86 -19.91 -9.79 5.55
N LEU A 87 -18.60 -10.03 5.50
CA LEU A 87 -17.79 -9.70 4.34
C LEU A 87 -18.31 -10.45 3.12
N ASN A 88 -18.51 -9.74 2.02
CA ASN A 88 -18.78 -10.36 0.71
C ASN A 88 -17.48 -10.92 0.11
N LEU A 89 -17.61 -11.62 -1.00
CA LEU A 89 -16.46 -12.28 -1.67
C LEU A 89 -15.35 -11.26 -2.01
N HIS A 90 -15.71 -10.06 -2.46
CA HIS A 90 -14.74 -9.00 -2.76
C HIS A 90 -14.01 -8.53 -1.49
N GLY A 91 -14.73 -8.34 -0.39
CA GLY A 91 -14.15 -8.00 0.91
C GLY A 91 -13.17 -9.06 1.40
N TRP A 92 -13.52 -10.34 1.27
CA TRP A 92 -12.61 -11.44 1.62
C TRP A 92 -11.33 -11.44 0.78
N TYR A 93 -11.41 -11.21 -0.54
CA TYR A 93 -10.20 -11.10 -1.38
C TYR A 93 -9.30 -9.95 -0.96
N ILE A 94 -9.88 -8.78 -0.63
CA ILE A 94 -9.10 -7.62 -0.17
C ILE A 94 -8.36 -7.96 1.13
N VAL A 95 -9.05 -8.51 2.12
CA VAL A 95 -8.46 -8.86 3.42
C VAL A 95 -7.36 -9.91 3.24
N LEU A 96 -7.63 -10.99 2.51
CA LEU A 96 -6.69 -12.08 2.28
C LEU A 96 -5.41 -11.57 1.57
N MET A 97 -5.55 -10.78 0.51
CA MET A 97 -4.40 -10.21 -0.21
C MET A 97 -3.62 -9.23 0.65
N GLY A 98 -4.28 -8.48 1.54
CA GLY A 98 -3.62 -7.64 2.53
C GLY A 98 -2.76 -8.44 3.50
N ILE A 99 -3.29 -9.54 4.03
CA ILE A 99 -2.57 -10.46 4.94
C ILE A 99 -1.35 -11.07 4.22
N ILE A 100 -1.55 -11.58 3.01
CA ILE A 100 -0.47 -12.16 2.19
C ILE A 100 0.65 -11.12 1.97
N THR A 101 0.28 -9.92 1.59
CA THR A 101 1.22 -8.80 1.38
C THR A 101 2.03 -8.51 2.64
N PHE A 102 1.35 -8.43 3.79
CA PHE A 102 1.98 -8.16 5.08
C PHE A 102 2.98 -9.26 5.47
N ILE A 103 2.62 -10.54 5.29
CA ILE A 103 3.52 -11.68 5.56
C ILE A 103 4.78 -11.57 4.69
N PHE A 104 4.65 -11.33 3.39
CA PHE A 104 5.79 -11.25 2.49
C PHE A 104 6.71 -10.05 2.77
N PHE A 105 6.19 -8.94 3.28
CA PHE A 105 7.02 -7.82 3.73
C PHE A 105 7.65 -8.07 5.11
N SER A 106 7.03 -8.88 5.97
CA SER A 106 7.58 -9.23 7.29
C SER A 106 8.87 -10.05 7.17
N ILE A 107 8.97 -10.95 6.18
CA ILE A 107 10.14 -11.83 6.02
C ILE A 107 11.45 -11.04 5.84
N PRO A 108 11.59 -10.11 4.86
CA PRO A 108 12.82 -9.33 4.72
C PRO A 108 13.06 -8.38 5.88
N LEU A 109 12.02 -7.88 6.56
CA LEU A 109 12.18 -7.08 7.77
C LEU A 109 12.82 -7.90 8.89
N ILE A 110 12.29 -9.10 9.18
CA ILE A 110 12.85 -9.99 10.21
C ILE A 110 14.29 -10.36 9.86
N ALA A 111 14.59 -10.63 8.58
CA ALA A 111 15.94 -10.89 8.12
C ALA A 111 16.86 -9.69 8.39
N THR A 112 16.39 -8.47 8.17
CA THR A 112 17.14 -7.23 8.45
C THR A 112 17.39 -7.05 9.96
N LEU A 113 16.36 -7.24 10.79
CA LEU A 113 16.46 -7.12 12.24
C LEU A 113 17.42 -8.16 12.84
N LYS A 114 17.41 -9.38 12.29
CA LYS A 114 18.34 -10.46 12.67
C LYS A 114 19.73 -10.34 12.04
N ARG A 115 20.02 -9.24 11.33
CA ARG A 115 21.29 -8.98 10.64
C ARG A 115 21.74 -10.11 9.70
N ILE A 116 20.77 -10.77 9.04
CA ILE A 116 21.05 -11.82 8.06
C ILE A 116 21.77 -11.18 6.86
N PRO A 117 22.81 -11.82 6.28
CA PRO A 117 23.53 -11.28 5.14
C PRO A 117 22.61 -10.90 3.97
N SER A 118 22.87 -9.78 3.31
CA SER A 118 22.05 -9.20 2.23
C SER A 118 21.87 -10.11 1.00
N GLY A 119 22.78 -11.08 0.82
CA GLY A 119 22.67 -12.11 -0.24
C GLY A 119 21.65 -13.22 0.04
N SER A 120 21.02 -13.25 1.21
CA SER A 120 20.06 -14.29 1.58
C SER A 120 18.84 -14.27 0.64
N LYS A 121 18.33 -15.48 0.34
CA LYS A 121 17.08 -15.67 -0.43
C LYS A 121 15.87 -15.01 0.25
N LEU A 122 15.92 -14.78 1.57
CA LEU A 122 14.84 -14.14 2.33
C LEU A 122 14.49 -12.74 1.81
N TYR A 123 15.47 -11.99 1.31
CA TYR A 123 15.22 -10.66 0.74
C TYR A 123 14.45 -10.70 -0.60
N LYS A 124 14.40 -11.86 -1.28
CA LYS A 124 13.61 -12.02 -2.51
C LYS A 124 12.10 -11.96 -2.22
N PHE A 125 11.67 -12.31 -1.01
CA PHE A 125 10.27 -12.21 -0.60
C PHE A 125 9.74 -10.77 -0.61
N GLY A 126 10.61 -9.77 -0.46
CA GLY A 126 10.21 -8.36 -0.63
C GLY A 126 9.67 -8.05 -2.04
N LYS A 127 10.19 -8.71 -3.09
CA LYS A 127 9.63 -8.56 -4.45
C LYS A 127 8.24 -9.18 -4.57
N VAL A 128 8.05 -10.34 -3.95
CA VAL A 128 6.73 -11.01 -3.90
C VAL A 128 5.75 -10.11 -3.12
N GLY A 129 6.19 -9.51 -2.02
CA GLY A 129 5.41 -8.53 -1.26
C GLY A 129 4.96 -7.34 -2.11
N VAL A 130 5.83 -6.81 -2.99
CA VAL A 130 5.45 -5.72 -3.90
C VAL A 130 4.41 -6.20 -4.92
N ILE A 131 4.58 -7.37 -5.53
CA ILE A 131 3.61 -7.91 -6.49
C ILE A 131 2.26 -8.13 -5.80
N SER A 132 2.24 -8.75 -4.62
CA SER A 132 1.00 -8.95 -3.87
C SER A 132 0.35 -7.63 -3.43
N SER A 133 1.14 -6.59 -3.09
CA SER A 133 0.61 -5.27 -2.80
C SER A 133 -0.01 -4.59 -4.02
N LEU A 134 0.58 -4.75 -5.20
CA LEU A 134 0.00 -4.26 -6.45
C LEU A 134 -1.35 -4.93 -6.73
N ILE A 135 -1.44 -6.25 -6.56
CA ILE A 135 -2.69 -7.00 -6.72
C ILE A 135 -3.73 -6.51 -5.70
N HIS A 136 -3.36 -6.42 -4.43
CA HIS A 136 -4.23 -5.94 -3.35
C HIS A 136 -4.80 -4.54 -3.66
N VAL A 137 -3.94 -3.59 -4.02
CA VAL A 137 -4.33 -2.21 -4.32
C VAL A 137 -5.16 -2.13 -5.60
N THR A 138 -4.88 -2.97 -6.60
CA THR A 138 -5.66 -3.06 -7.84
C THR A 138 -7.07 -3.55 -7.55
N ILE A 139 -7.23 -4.61 -6.78
CA ILE A 139 -8.56 -5.14 -6.40
C ILE A 139 -9.39 -4.06 -5.70
N ILE A 140 -8.78 -3.29 -4.79
CA ILE A 140 -9.46 -2.19 -4.09
C ILE A 140 -9.88 -1.06 -5.04
N GLY A 141 -9.02 -0.72 -6.00
CA GLY A 141 -9.13 0.52 -6.76
C GLY A 141 -9.81 0.39 -8.11
N LEU A 142 -9.78 -0.80 -8.71
CA LEU A 142 -10.08 -1.04 -10.12
C LEU A 142 -11.41 -0.42 -10.59
N HIS A 143 -12.46 -0.59 -9.81
CA HIS A 143 -13.78 -0.04 -10.14
C HIS A 143 -13.76 1.49 -10.26
N GLY A 144 -13.08 2.17 -9.35
CA GLY A 144 -12.99 3.64 -9.36
C GLY A 144 -12.00 4.20 -10.38
N TRP A 145 -11.13 3.39 -10.98
CA TRP A 145 -10.15 3.88 -11.94
C TRP A 145 -10.77 4.27 -13.29
N PHE A 146 -11.82 3.57 -13.68
CA PHE A 146 -12.49 3.73 -14.99
C PHE A 146 -13.67 4.69 -14.95
N ASN A 147 -13.93 5.34 -13.81
CA ASN A 147 -15.00 6.31 -13.64
C ASN A 147 -14.47 7.73 -13.33
N PRO A 148 -13.76 8.41 -14.27
CA PRO A 148 -13.18 9.73 -14.03
C PRO A 148 -14.20 10.79 -13.61
N ASN A 149 -15.45 10.66 -14.08
CA ASN A 149 -16.53 11.58 -13.75
C ASN A 149 -16.93 11.55 -12.26
N GLU A 150 -16.61 10.45 -11.57
CA GLU A 150 -16.85 10.29 -10.14
C GLU A 150 -15.64 10.74 -9.29
N TRP A 151 -14.57 11.23 -9.91
CA TRP A 151 -13.39 11.64 -9.17
C TRP A 151 -13.60 13.01 -8.52
N PRO A 152 -13.62 13.09 -7.18
CA PRO A 152 -13.75 14.36 -6.51
C PRO A 152 -12.65 15.33 -6.95
N TYR A 153 -13.03 16.54 -7.38
CA TYR A 153 -12.11 17.56 -7.91
C TYR A 153 -11.21 17.04 -9.05
N TYR A 154 -11.67 16.06 -9.84
CA TYR A 154 -10.87 15.39 -10.88
C TYR A 154 -9.56 14.75 -10.36
N LEU A 155 -9.46 14.54 -9.04
CA LEU A 155 -8.30 13.89 -8.45
C LEU A 155 -8.38 12.37 -8.65
N PRO A 156 -7.40 11.71 -9.30
CA PRO A 156 -7.43 10.27 -9.52
C PRO A 156 -7.38 9.49 -8.19
N PRO A 157 -7.89 8.24 -8.14
CA PRO A 157 -7.76 7.42 -6.94
C PRO A 157 -6.29 7.24 -6.54
N ILE A 158 -6.02 7.34 -5.24
CA ILE A 158 -4.66 7.18 -4.69
C ILE A 158 -4.07 5.80 -5.05
N THR A 159 -4.94 4.80 -5.19
CA THR A 159 -4.58 3.45 -5.64
C THR A 159 -4.05 3.43 -7.07
N LEU A 160 -4.65 4.21 -7.98
CA LEU A 160 -4.18 4.34 -9.36
C LEU A 160 -2.80 4.99 -9.41
N ILE A 161 -2.61 6.09 -8.67
CA ILE A 161 -1.30 6.79 -8.61
C ILE A 161 -0.22 5.84 -8.08
N PHE A 162 -0.53 5.07 -7.04
CA PHE A 162 0.40 4.09 -6.46
C PHE A 162 0.79 3.01 -7.47
N VAL A 163 -0.18 2.42 -8.16
CA VAL A 163 0.09 1.35 -9.14
C VAL A 163 0.91 1.90 -10.31
N CYS A 164 0.53 3.04 -10.88
CA CYS A 164 1.29 3.67 -11.96
C CYS A 164 2.73 4.00 -11.55
N SER A 165 2.94 4.60 -10.39
CA SER A 165 4.28 4.94 -9.89
C SER A 165 5.15 3.70 -9.64
N THR A 166 4.56 2.66 -9.04
CA THR A 166 5.29 1.41 -8.77
C THR A 166 5.67 0.68 -10.05
N ILE A 167 4.76 0.58 -11.03
CA ILE A 167 5.05 -0.01 -12.34
C ILE A 167 6.13 0.80 -13.05
N SER A 168 6.05 2.12 -13.05
CA SER A 168 7.07 2.99 -13.67
C SER A 168 8.45 2.74 -13.08
N ILE A 169 8.58 2.59 -11.77
CA ILE A 169 9.86 2.28 -11.11
C ILE A 169 10.35 0.87 -11.46
N LEU A 170 9.46 -0.12 -11.55
CA LEU A 170 9.82 -1.47 -11.96
C LEU A 170 10.33 -1.50 -13.40
N VAL A 171 9.65 -0.81 -14.33
CA VAL A 171 10.08 -0.67 -15.73
C VAL A 171 11.43 0.06 -15.81
N PHE A 172 11.55 1.21 -15.15
CA PHE A 172 12.79 1.96 -15.08
C PHE A 172 13.96 1.08 -14.59
N ARG A 173 13.74 0.32 -13.51
CA ARG A 173 14.74 -0.60 -12.97
C ARG A 173 15.18 -1.68 -13.97
N THR A 174 14.28 -2.16 -14.84
CA THR A 174 14.65 -3.17 -15.86
C THR A 174 15.46 -2.57 -16.99
N LEU A 175 15.19 -1.33 -17.36
CA LEU A 175 15.89 -0.62 -18.44
C LEU A 175 17.29 -0.13 -18.02
N TRP A 176 17.52 0.06 -16.72
CA TRP A 176 18.77 0.63 -16.18
C TRP A 176 19.62 -0.42 -15.42
N LYS A 177 19.52 -1.67 -15.78
CA LYS A 177 20.46 -2.72 -15.34
C LYS A 177 21.72 -2.63 -16.20
#